data_6f81477c2520382774072abccecc87ce
#
_entry.id   6f81477c2520382774072abccecc87ce
#
_cell.length_a   1.000
_cell.length_b   1.000
_cell.length_c   1.000
_cell.angle_alpha   90.00
_cell.angle_beta   90.00
_cell.angle_gamma   90.00
#
_symmetry.space_group_name_H-M   'P 1'
#
loop_
_entity.id
_entity.type
_entity.pdbx_description
1 polymer ?
#
loop_
_entity_poly.entity_id
_entity_poly.type
_entity_poly.pdbx_seq_one_letter_code
_entity_poly.pdbx_strand_id
1 'polypeptide(L)'
;MAERLKRIKQMAQAVRDTLRGSAVGAVSAVGGVRRNGAMLLALCLAGAAGYGLWTHPPLAKLTPGSLGIRTNQLTGSMAVVRDGAVLLVPGVHGLRQLSLLDQVYRPSRSDQKPFQSVEGLALGVDLSVRYALNADRVAAIARSLPPDINGAIVEPAVQGVIYKVFTRYTVREIFSSRRAEIQQAIEAELKPKLAADGITLRGITIGKITLPEEYQAGMEKLLAEEL
;
A
#
# COMPACT_ATOMS: atom_id res chain seq x y z
N MET A 1 33.06 -89.76 19.98
CA MET A 1 33.54 -88.41 19.59
C MET A 1 32.70 -87.80 18.42
N ALA A 2 32.23 -88.60 17.53
CA ALA A 2 31.46 -88.08 16.36
C ALA A 2 30.07 -87.46 16.64
N GLU A 3 29.35 -87.90 17.63
CA GLU A 3 28.04 -87.40 18.04
C GLU A 3 28.09 -85.99 18.64
N ARG A 4 29.09 -85.68 19.41
CA ARG A 4 29.28 -84.32 19.93
C ARG A 4 29.59 -83.25 18.87
N LEU A 5 30.32 -83.65 17.87
CA LEU A 5 30.57 -82.76 16.73
C LEU A 5 29.30 -82.47 15.89
N LYS A 6 28.39 -83.45 15.73
CA LYS A 6 27.11 -83.29 15.05
C LYS A 6 26.20 -82.30 15.81
N ARG A 7 26.11 -82.42 17.08
CA ARG A 7 25.30 -81.52 17.97
C ARG A 7 25.83 -80.07 17.90
N ILE A 8 27.13 -79.87 17.91
CA ILE A 8 27.75 -78.54 17.82
C ILE A 8 27.47 -77.93 16.45
N LYS A 9 27.55 -78.69 15.37
CA LYS A 9 27.21 -78.21 14.02
C LYS A 9 25.70 -77.88 13.89
N GLN A 10 24.81 -78.65 14.48
CA GLN A 10 23.37 -78.38 14.48
C GLN A 10 23.03 -77.15 15.30
N MET A 11 23.66 -76.93 16.47
CA MET A 11 23.49 -75.70 17.21
C MET A 11 24.03 -74.50 16.51
N ALA A 12 25.19 -74.61 15.87
CA ALA A 12 25.76 -73.51 15.04
C ALA A 12 24.90 -73.12 13.86
N GLN A 13 24.27 -74.11 13.20
CA GLN A 13 23.31 -73.85 12.12
C GLN A 13 22.02 -73.20 12.67
N ALA A 14 21.44 -73.67 13.75
CA ALA A 14 20.23 -73.11 14.36
C ALA A 14 20.47 -71.64 14.80
N VAL A 15 21.62 -71.31 15.37
CA VAL A 15 21.98 -69.94 15.76
C VAL A 15 22.18 -69.05 14.47
N ARG A 16 22.73 -69.59 13.40
CA ARG A 16 22.94 -68.87 12.16
C ARG A 16 21.63 -68.58 11.47
N ASP A 17 20.67 -69.50 11.53
CA ASP A 17 19.33 -69.34 10.90
C ASP A 17 18.46 -68.36 11.70
N THR A 18 18.53 -68.38 13.04
CA THR A 18 17.85 -67.34 13.88
C THR A 18 18.42 -65.97 13.68
N LEU A 19 19.75 -65.83 13.55
CA LEU A 19 20.38 -64.54 13.28
C LEU A 19 20.05 -64.02 11.87
N ARG A 20 19.93 -64.89 10.86
CA ARG A 20 19.47 -64.49 9.50
C ARG A 20 18.00 -64.10 9.47
N GLY A 21 17.14 -64.79 10.18
CA GLY A 21 15.72 -64.44 10.26
C GLY A 21 15.48 -63.08 10.93
N SER A 22 16.18 -62.77 12.02
CA SER A 22 16.08 -61.49 12.69
C SER A 22 16.67 -60.31 11.89
N ALA A 23 17.73 -60.53 11.09
CA ALA A 23 18.32 -59.51 10.25
C ALA A 23 17.38 -59.13 9.09
N VAL A 24 16.73 -60.10 8.46
CA VAL A 24 15.79 -59.86 7.36
C VAL A 24 14.51 -59.16 7.88
N GLY A 25 14.01 -59.53 9.07
CA GLY A 25 12.88 -58.84 9.71
C GLY A 25 13.17 -57.38 10.09
N ALA A 26 14.39 -57.09 10.57
CA ALA A 26 14.80 -55.73 10.92
C ALA A 26 14.93 -54.82 9.68
N VAL A 27 15.46 -55.34 8.57
CA VAL A 27 15.58 -54.54 7.32
C VAL A 27 14.20 -54.25 6.73
N SER A 28 13.24 -55.17 6.79
CA SER A 28 11.87 -54.93 6.31
C SER A 28 11.09 -53.97 7.22
N ALA A 29 11.29 -54.02 8.52
CA ALA A 29 10.68 -53.07 9.48
C ALA A 29 11.21 -51.64 9.29
N VAL A 30 12.52 -51.46 9.06
CA VAL A 30 13.12 -50.14 8.76
C VAL A 30 12.64 -49.57 7.43
N GLY A 31 12.43 -50.43 6.40
CA GLY A 31 11.87 -50.01 5.12
C GLY A 31 10.40 -49.56 5.25
N GLY A 32 9.60 -50.23 6.07
CA GLY A 32 8.21 -49.86 6.35
C GLY A 32 8.08 -48.56 7.14
N VAL A 33 8.90 -48.35 8.15
CA VAL A 33 8.97 -47.10 8.95
C VAL A 33 9.40 -45.92 8.07
N ARG A 34 10.41 -46.11 7.20
CA ARG A 34 10.84 -45.06 6.26
C ARG A 34 9.76 -44.68 5.26
N ARG A 35 9.00 -45.63 4.72
CA ARG A 35 7.91 -45.37 3.76
C ARG A 35 6.71 -44.71 4.43
N ASN A 36 6.35 -45.14 5.64
CA ASN A 36 5.26 -44.51 6.41
C ASN A 36 5.67 -43.14 6.94
N GLY A 37 6.93 -42.93 7.34
CA GLY A 37 7.47 -41.64 7.73
C GLY A 37 7.47 -40.63 6.58
N ALA A 38 7.87 -41.06 5.37
CA ALA A 38 7.82 -40.24 4.18
C ALA A 38 6.38 -39.87 3.79
N MET A 39 5.42 -40.79 3.96
CA MET A 39 4.01 -40.54 3.70
C MET A 39 3.42 -39.57 4.72
N LEU A 40 3.74 -39.69 5.99
CA LEU A 40 3.33 -38.75 7.04
C LEU A 40 3.92 -37.35 6.79
N LEU A 41 5.16 -37.28 6.40
CA LEU A 41 5.83 -36.01 6.07
C LEU A 41 5.20 -35.34 4.84
N ALA A 42 4.88 -36.12 3.81
CA ALA A 42 4.15 -35.62 2.63
C ALA A 42 2.73 -35.13 3.00
N LEU A 43 2.04 -35.83 3.90
CA LEU A 43 0.70 -35.46 4.37
C LEU A 43 0.74 -34.18 5.23
N CYS A 44 1.77 -34.02 6.08
CA CYS A 44 2.00 -32.78 6.82
C CYS A 44 2.34 -31.61 5.90
N LEU A 45 3.17 -31.83 4.89
CA LEU A 45 3.49 -30.78 3.90
C LEU A 45 2.27 -30.39 3.08
N ALA A 46 1.46 -31.36 2.64
CA ALA A 46 0.22 -31.10 1.93
C ALA A 46 -0.81 -30.36 2.81
N GLY A 47 -0.91 -30.76 4.09
CA GLY A 47 -1.76 -30.06 5.07
C GLY A 47 -1.28 -28.62 5.34
N ALA A 48 0.01 -28.41 5.50
CA ALA A 48 0.59 -27.08 5.67
C ALA A 48 0.40 -26.21 4.41
N ALA A 49 0.59 -26.78 3.23
CA ALA A 49 0.33 -26.09 1.96
C ALA A 49 -1.14 -25.74 1.79
N GLY A 50 -2.05 -26.70 2.10
CA GLY A 50 -3.49 -26.47 2.06
C GLY A 50 -3.95 -25.40 3.06
N TYR A 51 -3.42 -25.42 4.28
CA TYR A 51 -3.67 -24.39 5.28
C TYR A 51 -3.12 -23.01 4.84
N GLY A 52 -1.91 -22.97 4.25
CA GLY A 52 -1.34 -21.75 3.70
C GLY A 52 -2.18 -21.16 2.56
N LEU A 53 -2.69 -22.00 1.66
CA LEU A 53 -3.60 -21.58 0.58
C LEU A 53 -4.97 -21.13 1.09
N TRP A 54 -5.45 -21.72 2.18
CA TRP A 54 -6.70 -21.33 2.83
C TRP A 54 -6.59 -19.97 3.53
N THR A 55 -5.52 -19.74 4.27
CA THR A 55 -5.30 -18.48 5.00
C THR A 55 -4.88 -17.32 4.10
N HIS A 56 -4.20 -17.62 3.01
CA HIS A 56 -3.71 -16.65 2.03
C HIS A 56 -4.14 -17.09 0.61
N PRO A 57 -5.40 -16.84 0.23
CA PRO A 57 -5.88 -17.24 -1.09
C PRO A 57 -5.01 -16.59 -2.17
N PRO A 58 -4.56 -17.36 -3.17
CA PRO A 58 -3.68 -16.86 -4.22
C PRO A 58 -4.38 -15.91 -5.20
N LEU A 59 -5.68 -15.67 -5.02
CA LEU A 59 -6.49 -14.79 -5.84
C LEU A 59 -6.91 -13.57 -5.03
N ALA A 60 -6.37 -12.40 -5.37
CA ALA A 60 -6.85 -11.12 -4.84
C ALA A 60 -7.81 -10.48 -5.85
N LYS A 61 -9.00 -10.11 -5.38
CA LYS A 61 -9.96 -9.34 -6.16
C LYS A 61 -9.60 -7.86 -6.08
N LEU A 62 -9.56 -7.20 -7.23
CA LEU A 62 -9.42 -5.76 -7.30
C LEU A 62 -10.78 -5.10 -7.08
N THR A 63 -10.80 -4.03 -6.32
CA THR A 63 -12.00 -3.21 -6.16
C THR A 63 -12.32 -2.52 -7.49
N PRO A 64 -13.58 -2.51 -7.95
CA PRO A 64 -13.96 -1.77 -9.15
C PRO A 64 -13.51 -0.31 -9.09
N GLY A 65 -12.93 0.21 -10.18
CA GLY A 65 -12.35 1.55 -10.22
C GLY A 65 -11.00 1.68 -9.51
N SER A 66 -10.29 0.57 -9.28
CA SER A 66 -8.93 0.58 -8.76
C SER A 66 -7.93 0.02 -9.77
N LEU A 67 -6.69 0.49 -9.67
CA LEU A 67 -5.54 -0.01 -10.41
C LEU A 67 -4.72 -0.91 -9.48
N GLY A 68 -4.51 -2.16 -9.86
CA GLY A 68 -3.64 -3.09 -9.15
C GLY A 68 -2.23 -3.07 -9.71
N ILE A 69 -1.24 -2.82 -8.88
CA ILE A 69 0.17 -2.94 -9.22
C ILE A 69 0.71 -4.16 -8.51
N ARG A 70 0.93 -5.23 -9.28
CA ARG A 70 1.57 -6.45 -8.79
C ARG A 70 3.07 -6.32 -8.95
N THR A 71 3.79 -6.40 -7.85
CA THR A 71 5.25 -6.39 -7.82
C THR A 71 5.76 -7.78 -7.47
N ASN A 72 6.65 -8.33 -8.28
CA ASN A 72 7.39 -9.54 -7.94
C ASN A 72 8.61 -9.16 -7.11
N GLN A 73 8.64 -9.58 -5.85
CA GLN A 73 9.70 -9.22 -4.90
C GLN A 73 11.04 -9.89 -5.21
N LEU A 74 11.05 -11.01 -5.97
CA LEU A 74 12.27 -11.72 -6.33
C LEU A 74 12.93 -11.13 -7.57
N THR A 75 12.14 -10.75 -8.57
CA THR A 75 12.66 -10.25 -9.86
C THR A 75 12.55 -8.73 -10.01
N GLY A 76 11.82 -8.05 -9.11
CA GLY A 76 11.53 -6.62 -9.22
C GLY A 76 10.59 -6.26 -10.39
N SER A 77 10.04 -7.27 -11.10
CA SER A 77 9.12 -7.02 -12.21
C SER A 77 7.78 -6.52 -11.70
N MET A 78 7.19 -5.54 -12.41
CA MET A 78 5.89 -4.97 -12.10
C MET A 78 4.91 -5.26 -13.22
N ALA A 79 3.69 -5.65 -12.86
CA ALA A 79 2.57 -5.81 -13.77
C ALA A 79 1.39 -4.98 -13.27
N VAL A 80 0.80 -4.21 -14.18
CA VAL A 80 -0.34 -3.36 -13.89
C VAL A 80 -1.61 -4.05 -14.38
N VAL A 81 -2.59 -4.18 -13.51
CA VAL A 81 -3.89 -4.80 -13.79
C VAL A 81 -4.99 -3.81 -13.42
N ARG A 82 -5.92 -3.57 -14.37
CA ARG A 82 -6.97 -2.55 -14.18
C ARG A 82 -8.23 -3.10 -13.54
N ASP A 83 -8.63 -4.32 -13.88
CA ASP A 83 -9.88 -4.91 -13.42
C ASP A 83 -9.73 -6.41 -13.22
N GLY A 84 -10.58 -7.00 -12.36
CA GLY A 84 -10.70 -8.44 -12.20
C GLY A 84 -9.95 -9.02 -11.00
N ALA A 85 -9.48 -10.26 -11.13
CA ALA A 85 -8.73 -10.97 -10.11
C ALA A 85 -7.28 -11.14 -10.54
N VAL A 86 -6.37 -10.94 -9.58
CA VAL A 86 -4.92 -11.07 -9.78
C VAL A 86 -4.43 -12.28 -9.03
N LEU A 87 -3.67 -13.13 -9.73
CA LEU A 87 -2.99 -14.25 -9.09
C LEU A 87 -1.79 -13.72 -8.30
N LEU A 88 -1.83 -13.91 -6.99
CA LEU A 88 -0.77 -13.56 -6.05
C LEU A 88 -0.18 -14.84 -5.46
N VAL A 89 1.13 -15.03 -5.61
CA VAL A 89 1.82 -16.09 -4.89
C VAL A 89 2.32 -15.50 -3.57
N PRO A 90 1.85 -16.01 -2.41
CA PRO A 90 2.27 -15.52 -1.11
C PRO A 90 3.79 -15.59 -0.95
N GLY A 91 4.39 -14.52 -0.42
CA GLY A 91 5.84 -14.42 -0.24
C GLY A 91 6.64 -14.04 -1.49
N VAL A 92 6.02 -14.06 -2.69
CA VAL A 92 6.69 -13.68 -3.95
C VAL A 92 6.09 -12.40 -4.55
N HIS A 93 4.79 -12.26 -4.45
CA HIS A 93 4.07 -11.13 -5.05
C HIS A 93 3.50 -10.19 -4.01
N GLY A 94 3.79 -8.91 -4.16
CA GLY A 94 3.10 -7.82 -3.47
C GLY A 94 2.04 -7.22 -4.38
N LEU A 95 0.88 -6.87 -3.82
CA LEU A 95 -0.19 -6.14 -4.52
C LEU A 95 -0.41 -4.79 -3.85
N ARG A 96 -0.33 -3.73 -4.64
CA ARG A 96 -0.70 -2.38 -4.24
C ARG A 96 -1.91 -1.95 -5.06
N GLN A 97 -2.98 -1.54 -4.39
CA GLN A 97 -4.18 -1.04 -5.05
C GLN A 97 -4.21 0.49 -4.95
N LEU A 98 -4.44 1.14 -6.07
CA LEU A 98 -4.60 2.58 -6.18
C LEU A 98 -6.01 2.88 -6.68
N SER A 99 -6.76 3.69 -5.96
CA SER A 99 -8.09 4.11 -6.38
C SER A 99 -7.98 5.12 -7.53
N LEU A 100 -8.68 4.85 -8.62
CA LEU A 100 -8.84 5.76 -9.76
C LEU A 100 -10.05 6.69 -9.59
N LEU A 101 -10.86 6.44 -8.56
CA LEU A 101 -12.03 7.26 -8.24
C LEU A 101 -11.61 8.64 -7.78
N ASP A 102 -12.52 9.59 -7.88
CA ASP A 102 -12.32 10.93 -7.37
C ASP A 102 -12.05 10.91 -5.87
N GLN A 103 -10.94 11.49 -5.47
CA GLN A 103 -10.51 11.64 -4.09
C GLN A 103 -10.57 13.12 -3.69
N VAL A 104 -10.80 13.36 -2.41
CA VAL A 104 -10.83 14.71 -1.85
C VAL A 104 -9.73 14.82 -0.81
N TYR A 105 -8.77 15.69 -1.10
CA TYR A 105 -7.77 16.12 -0.13
C TYR A 105 -8.32 17.31 0.67
N ARG A 106 -8.28 17.21 1.98
CA ARG A 106 -8.58 18.30 2.92
C ARG A 106 -7.47 18.35 3.94
N PRO A 107 -6.69 19.44 4.01
CA PRO A 107 -5.69 19.60 5.05
C PRO A 107 -6.37 19.59 6.43
N SER A 108 -5.80 18.85 7.37
CA SER A 108 -6.29 18.81 8.75
C SER A 108 -6.06 20.17 9.41
N ARG A 109 -7.05 20.65 10.17
CA ARG A 109 -6.97 21.97 10.85
C ARG A 109 -5.78 22.08 11.82
N SER A 110 -5.35 20.96 12.39
CA SER A 110 -4.22 20.91 13.33
C SER A 110 -2.85 21.04 12.65
N ASP A 111 -2.75 20.71 11.35
CA ASP A 111 -1.50 20.71 10.61
C ASP A 111 -1.36 21.91 9.68
N GLN A 112 -2.35 22.79 9.66
CA GLN A 112 -2.33 23.97 8.81
C GLN A 112 -1.29 24.97 9.34
N LYS A 113 -0.15 24.97 8.65
CA LYS A 113 0.74 26.14 8.73
C LYS A 113 -0.05 27.33 8.16
N PRO A 114 -0.15 28.45 8.90
CA PRO A 114 -0.89 29.60 8.43
C PRO A 114 -0.26 30.09 7.12
N PHE A 115 -1.08 30.35 6.13
CA PHE A 115 -0.65 31.01 4.91
C PHE A 115 -0.43 32.49 5.21
N GLN A 116 0.43 33.15 4.44
CA GLN A 116 0.70 34.55 4.62
C GLN A 116 0.20 35.36 3.43
N SER A 117 -0.44 36.50 3.71
CA SER A 117 -0.75 37.50 2.68
C SER A 117 0.52 38.26 2.29
N VAL A 118 0.42 39.13 1.27
CA VAL A 118 1.49 40.04 0.88
C VAL A 118 1.93 40.96 2.02
N GLU A 119 1.02 41.26 2.94
CA GLU A 119 1.21 42.09 4.14
C GLU A 119 1.87 41.31 5.30
N GLY A 120 2.18 40.02 5.09
CA GLY A 120 2.76 39.16 6.11
C GLY A 120 1.78 38.65 7.17
N LEU A 121 0.46 38.88 6.98
CA LEU A 121 -0.56 38.43 7.91
C LEU A 121 -0.82 36.93 7.77
N ALA A 122 -0.87 36.22 8.89
CA ALA A 122 -1.16 34.80 8.93
C ALA A 122 -2.67 34.53 8.70
N LEU A 123 -2.98 33.70 7.72
CA LEU A 123 -4.35 33.37 7.31
C LEU A 123 -4.59 31.86 7.43
N GLY A 124 -5.67 31.47 8.09
CA GLY A 124 -6.18 30.11 8.02
C GLY A 124 -7.12 29.97 6.81
N VAL A 125 -6.89 28.97 5.96
CA VAL A 125 -7.72 28.74 4.77
C VAL A 125 -8.26 27.33 4.75
N ASP A 126 -9.58 27.17 4.83
CA ASP A 126 -10.22 25.89 4.58
C ASP A 126 -10.21 25.63 3.06
N LEU A 127 -9.61 24.51 2.68
CA LEU A 127 -9.47 24.14 1.29
C LEU A 127 -9.88 22.69 1.07
N SER A 128 -10.54 22.40 -0.02
CA SER A 128 -10.72 21.05 -0.50
C SER A 128 -10.30 20.93 -1.95
N VAL A 129 -9.44 19.96 -2.24
CA VAL A 129 -8.95 19.66 -3.59
C VAL A 129 -9.48 18.31 -4.01
N ARG A 130 -10.30 18.30 -5.08
CA ARG A 130 -10.77 17.07 -5.71
C ARG A 130 -9.80 16.70 -6.82
N TYR A 131 -9.34 15.46 -6.80
CA TYR A 131 -8.42 14.93 -7.79
C TYR A 131 -8.71 13.46 -8.07
N ALA A 132 -8.24 12.98 -9.20
CA ALA A 132 -8.27 11.56 -9.57
C ALA A 132 -6.93 11.14 -10.15
N LEU A 133 -6.58 9.88 -9.99
CA LEU A 133 -5.39 9.32 -10.61
C LEU A 133 -5.65 9.01 -12.09
N ASN A 134 -4.73 9.40 -12.97
CA ASN A 134 -4.79 9.03 -14.37
C ASN A 134 -4.18 7.64 -14.56
N ALA A 135 -4.99 6.65 -14.92
CA ALA A 135 -4.59 5.26 -15.01
C ALA A 135 -3.36 5.02 -15.90
N ASP A 136 -3.28 5.69 -17.05
CA ASP A 136 -2.19 5.51 -18.01
C ASP A 136 -0.88 6.11 -17.49
N ARG A 137 -0.96 7.32 -16.95
CA ARG A 137 0.20 8.00 -16.37
C ARG A 137 0.72 7.29 -15.13
N VAL A 138 -0.17 6.92 -14.21
CA VAL A 138 0.17 6.19 -12.98
C VAL A 138 0.78 4.83 -13.30
N ALA A 139 0.30 4.12 -14.33
CA ALA A 139 0.89 2.86 -14.76
C ALA A 139 2.34 3.04 -15.23
N ALA A 140 2.63 4.14 -15.96
CA ALA A 140 3.98 4.44 -16.44
C ALA A 140 4.96 4.79 -15.31
N ILE A 141 4.50 5.51 -14.28
CA ILE A 141 5.33 5.96 -13.16
C ILE A 141 5.18 5.11 -11.89
N ALA A 142 4.56 3.93 -12.00
CA ALA A 142 4.23 3.06 -10.86
C ALA A 142 5.42 2.75 -9.93
N ARG A 143 6.63 2.71 -10.48
CA ARG A 143 7.86 2.45 -9.71
C ARG A 143 8.31 3.61 -8.82
N SER A 144 8.08 4.84 -9.28
CA SER A 144 8.48 6.07 -8.57
C SER A 144 7.40 6.61 -7.66
N LEU A 145 6.18 6.07 -7.76
CA LEU A 145 5.04 6.57 -7.00
C LEU A 145 5.15 6.20 -5.51
N PRO A 146 5.13 7.19 -4.60
CA PRO A 146 5.21 6.92 -3.17
C PRO A 146 3.99 6.13 -2.68
N PRO A 147 4.09 5.41 -1.54
CA PRO A 147 2.97 4.68 -0.96
C PRO A 147 1.82 5.61 -0.55
N ASP A 148 2.11 6.74 0.03
CA ASP A 148 1.16 7.80 0.35
C ASP A 148 1.24 8.92 -0.68
N ILE A 149 0.28 8.93 -1.62
CA ILE A 149 0.19 9.95 -2.67
C ILE A 149 -0.27 11.29 -2.08
N ASN A 150 -1.18 11.25 -1.09
CA ASN A 150 -1.70 12.45 -0.46
C ASN A 150 -0.61 13.23 0.25
N GLY A 151 0.06 12.62 1.21
CA GLY A 151 1.08 13.29 2.02
C GLY A 151 2.37 13.59 1.27
N ALA A 152 2.76 12.74 0.30
CA ALA A 152 4.03 12.92 -0.39
C ALA A 152 3.96 13.77 -1.66
N ILE A 153 2.79 13.86 -2.33
CA ILE A 153 2.65 14.58 -3.60
C ILE A 153 1.60 15.69 -3.50
N VAL A 154 0.36 15.33 -3.15
CA VAL A 154 -0.76 16.28 -3.22
C VAL A 154 -0.60 17.41 -2.21
N GLU A 155 -0.33 17.07 -0.97
CA GLU A 155 -0.18 18.05 0.11
C GLU A 155 0.91 19.09 -0.15
N PRO A 156 2.18 18.72 -0.43
CA PRO A 156 3.23 19.72 -0.68
C PRO A 156 2.99 20.51 -1.97
N ALA A 157 2.37 19.89 -3.00
CA ALA A 157 2.00 20.60 -4.21
C ALA A 157 0.95 21.68 -3.95
N VAL A 158 -0.10 21.32 -3.20
CA VAL A 158 -1.19 22.22 -2.83
C VAL A 158 -0.70 23.34 -1.93
N GLN A 159 0.01 23.01 -0.84
CA GLN A 159 0.56 24.00 0.08
C GLN A 159 1.50 25.00 -0.63
N GLY A 160 2.40 24.48 -1.47
CA GLY A 160 3.35 25.33 -2.20
C GLY A 160 2.70 26.30 -3.18
N VAL A 161 1.64 25.84 -3.90
CA VAL A 161 0.91 26.70 -4.82
C VAL A 161 0.07 27.74 -4.08
N ILE A 162 -0.62 27.33 -3.02
CA ILE A 162 -1.43 28.27 -2.23
C ILE A 162 -0.54 29.34 -1.62
N TYR A 163 0.56 28.95 -0.98
CA TYR A 163 1.50 29.91 -0.42
C TYR A 163 1.98 30.92 -1.47
N LYS A 164 2.38 30.44 -2.65
CA LYS A 164 2.83 31.28 -3.77
C LYS A 164 1.74 32.22 -4.28
N VAL A 165 0.48 31.77 -4.32
CA VAL A 165 -0.63 32.60 -4.82
C VAL A 165 -1.03 33.63 -3.76
N PHE A 166 -1.23 33.20 -2.51
CA PHE A 166 -1.68 34.11 -1.43
C PHE A 166 -0.69 35.24 -1.13
N THR A 167 0.61 35.00 -1.27
CA THR A 167 1.65 36.05 -1.11
C THR A 167 1.58 37.15 -2.16
N ARG A 168 0.74 37.03 -3.19
CA ARG A 168 0.55 38.06 -4.21
C ARG A 168 -0.66 38.96 -3.97
N TYR A 169 -1.54 38.57 -3.03
CA TYR A 169 -2.80 39.26 -2.76
C TYR A 169 -2.79 39.87 -1.36
N THR A 170 -3.46 41.02 -1.23
CA THR A 170 -3.74 41.64 0.05
C THR A 170 -4.87 40.89 0.77
N VAL A 171 -4.96 41.05 2.08
CA VAL A 171 -6.04 40.48 2.89
C VAL A 171 -7.41 40.92 2.36
N ARG A 172 -7.55 42.21 2.01
CA ARG A 172 -8.79 42.78 1.45
C ARG A 172 -9.20 42.10 0.14
N GLU A 173 -8.26 41.82 -0.76
CA GLU A 173 -8.53 41.12 -2.02
C GLU A 173 -8.94 39.67 -1.81
N ILE A 174 -8.31 38.98 -0.84
CA ILE A 174 -8.64 37.60 -0.51
C ILE A 174 -10.06 37.47 0.03
N PHE A 175 -10.55 38.46 0.78
CA PHE A 175 -11.91 38.49 1.33
C PHE A 175 -12.96 39.10 0.40
N SER A 176 -12.54 39.81 -0.67
CA SER A 176 -13.42 40.50 -1.59
C SER A 176 -13.95 39.57 -2.71
N SER A 177 -14.58 40.19 -3.71
CA SER A 177 -15.07 39.56 -4.95
C SER A 177 -14.01 38.84 -5.78
N ARG A 178 -12.70 39.05 -5.52
CA ARG A 178 -11.61 38.38 -6.25
C ARG A 178 -11.34 36.92 -5.87
N ARG A 179 -12.12 36.38 -4.95
CA ARG A 179 -11.99 34.98 -4.52
C ARG A 179 -12.04 33.98 -5.68
N ALA A 180 -12.91 34.23 -6.66
CA ALA A 180 -13.00 33.38 -7.85
C ALA A 180 -11.73 33.47 -8.73
N GLU A 181 -11.15 34.67 -8.84
CA GLU A 181 -9.87 34.88 -9.55
C GLU A 181 -8.72 34.15 -8.86
N ILE A 182 -8.64 34.25 -7.54
CA ILE A 182 -7.65 33.52 -6.74
C ILE A 182 -7.78 32.01 -6.89
N GLN A 183 -9.02 31.49 -6.88
CA GLN A 183 -9.27 30.07 -7.10
C GLN A 183 -8.79 29.65 -8.49
N GLN A 184 -9.08 30.40 -9.53
CA GLN A 184 -8.63 30.14 -10.90
C GLN A 184 -7.09 30.19 -11.00
N ALA A 185 -6.44 31.15 -10.33
CA ALA A 185 -4.99 31.24 -10.29
C ALA A 185 -4.35 30.00 -9.64
N ILE A 186 -4.95 29.52 -8.55
CA ILE A 186 -4.50 28.28 -7.88
C ILE A 186 -4.71 27.08 -8.81
N GLU A 187 -5.87 26.96 -9.46
CA GLU A 187 -6.14 25.87 -10.40
C GLU A 187 -5.16 25.86 -11.57
N ALA A 188 -4.88 27.02 -12.15
CA ALA A 188 -3.97 27.17 -13.28
C ALA A 188 -2.53 26.75 -12.94
N GLU A 189 -2.05 27.03 -11.72
CA GLU A 189 -0.72 26.63 -11.28
C GLU A 189 -0.66 25.18 -10.76
N LEU A 190 -1.71 24.71 -10.09
CA LEU A 190 -1.76 23.37 -9.50
C LEU A 190 -1.97 22.26 -10.54
N LYS A 191 -2.79 22.53 -11.55
CA LYS A 191 -3.14 21.56 -12.61
C LYS A 191 -1.92 20.98 -13.33
N PRO A 192 -0.97 21.78 -13.88
CA PRO A 192 0.21 21.24 -14.54
C PRO A 192 1.14 20.51 -13.57
N LYS A 193 1.22 20.97 -12.32
CA LYS A 193 2.08 20.38 -11.29
C LYS A 193 1.62 18.97 -10.92
N LEU A 194 0.32 18.79 -10.66
CA LEU A 194 -0.26 17.47 -10.38
C LEU A 194 -0.25 16.56 -11.63
N ALA A 195 -0.45 17.13 -12.82
CA ALA A 195 -0.44 16.36 -14.06
C ALA A 195 0.94 15.73 -14.36
N ALA A 196 2.04 16.35 -13.92
CA ALA A 196 3.38 15.79 -14.04
C ALA A 196 3.51 14.47 -13.25
N ASP A 197 2.83 14.37 -12.11
CA ASP A 197 2.81 13.20 -11.25
C ASP A 197 1.65 12.23 -11.56
N GLY A 198 1.01 12.38 -12.72
CA GLY A 198 -0.08 11.49 -13.15
C GLY A 198 -1.41 11.72 -12.43
N ILE A 199 -1.57 12.87 -11.77
CA ILE A 199 -2.78 13.24 -11.03
C ILE A 199 -3.58 14.26 -11.83
N THR A 200 -4.86 14.00 -12.02
CA THR A 200 -5.79 14.92 -12.70
C THR A 200 -6.54 15.75 -11.68
N LEU A 201 -6.34 17.04 -11.68
CA LEU A 201 -7.13 17.97 -10.85
C LEU A 201 -8.56 18.04 -11.39
N ARG A 202 -9.55 17.80 -10.53
CA ARG A 202 -10.99 17.87 -10.83
C ARG A 202 -11.60 19.21 -10.43
N GLY A 203 -11.07 19.84 -9.40
CA GLY A 203 -11.50 21.14 -8.95
C GLY A 203 -10.98 21.47 -7.56
N ILE A 204 -11.02 22.77 -7.24
CA ILE A 204 -10.63 23.30 -5.94
C ILE A 204 -11.82 24.06 -5.38
N THR A 205 -12.05 23.90 -4.11
CA THR A 205 -13.04 24.70 -3.38
C THR A 205 -12.35 25.38 -2.21
N ILE A 206 -12.38 26.70 -2.17
CA ILE A 206 -11.90 27.50 -1.04
C ILE A 206 -13.09 27.69 -0.09
N GLY A 207 -12.96 27.18 1.10
CA GLY A 207 -13.96 27.30 2.17
C GLY A 207 -13.82 28.60 2.97
N LYS A 208 -13.95 28.51 4.28
CA LYS A 208 -13.80 29.66 5.18
C LYS A 208 -12.34 30.09 5.27
N ILE A 209 -12.11 31.39 5.22
CA ILE A 209 -10.80 32.00 5.50
C ILE A 209 -10.89 32.60 6.90
N THR A 210 -9.95 32.24 7.75
CA THR A 210 -9.91 32.68 9.14
C THR A 210 -8.76 33.66 9.32
N LEU A 211 -9.06 34.81 9.89
CA LEU A 211 -8.09 35.83 10.27
C LEU A 211 -7.73 35.69 11.75
N PRO A 212 -6.56 36.16 12.17
CA PRO A 212 -6.27 36.35 13.59
C PRO A 212 -7.32 37.24 14.27
N GLU A 213 -7.69 36.91 15.50
CA GLU A 213 -8.77 37.59 16.23
C GLU A 213 -8.53 39.10 16.38
N GLU A 214 -7.29 39.49 16.58
CA GLU A 214 -6.90 40.92 16.70
C GLU A 214 -7.21 41.72 15.42
N TYR A 215 -7.02 41.12 14.27
CA TYR A 215 -7.28 41.76 12.98
C TYR A 215 -8.77 41.78 12.63
N GLN A 216 -9.51 40.74 13.03
CA GLN A 216 -10.98 40.70 12.90
C GLN A 216 -11.63 41.85 13.69
N ALA A 217 -11.25 42.01 14.94
CA ALA A 217 -11.76 43.07 15.79
C ALA A 217 -11.45 44.49 15.27
N GLY A 218 -10.27 44.67 14.65
CA GLY A 218 -9.90 45.93 14.01
C GLY A 218 -10.75 46.22 12.75
N MET A 219 -10.99 45.20 11.93
CA MET A 219 -11.80 45.36 10.73
C MET A 219 -13.28 45.57 11.01
N GLU A 220 -13.83 44.93 12.04
CA GLU A 220 -15.20 45.15 12.50
C GLU A 220 -15.41 46.60 13.00
N LYS A 221 -14.43 47.18 13.71
CA LYS A 221 -14.49 48.58 14.12
C LYS A 221 -14.47 49.55 12.95
N LEU A 222 -13.61 49.31 11.97
CA LEU A 222 -13.53 50.15 10.75
C LEU A 222 -14.84 50.09 9.94
N LEU A 223 -15.42 48.89 9.80
CA LEU A 223 -16.73 48.73 9.13
C LEU A 223 -17.89 49.39 9.89
N ALA A 224 -17.80 49.43 11.23
CA ALA A 224 -18.81 50.10 12.06
C ALA A 224 -18.69 51.64 12.00
N GLU A 225 -17.48 52.16 11.73
CA GLU A 225 -17.27 53.60 11.55
C GLU A 225 -17.65 54.10 10.14
N GLU A 226 -17.64 53.23 9.13
CA GLU A 226 -18.05 53.55 7.74
C GLU A 226 -19.58 53.49 7.53
N LEU A 227 -20.34 52.93 8.45
CA LEU A 227 -21.80 52.81 8.41
C LEU A 227 -22.49 53.92 9.22
#